data_40f1670b275fa1785ce5f4c01be9517d
#
_entry.id   40f1670b275fa1785ce5f4c01be9517d
#
_cell.length_a   1.000
_cell.length_b   1.000
_cell.length_c   1.000
_cell.angle_alpha   90.00
_cell.angle_beta   90.00
_cell.angle_gamma   90.00
#
_symmetry.space_group_name_H-M   'P 1'
#
loop_
_entity.id
_entity.type
_entity.pdbx_description
1 polymer ?
#
loop_
_entity_poly.entity_id
_entity_poly.type
_entity_poly.pdbx_seq_one_letter_code
_entity_poly.pdbx_strand_id
1 'polypeptide(L)'
;METELPKRKANRLPTYDYAQSGAYFITICTRERQQILWADNDLKPAANTDKNVGASIARPQVVAPLSKPGKIVEQCILQIPSHYQGVLVEKYAVMPNHVHLLLLLQSWQDGRAMLAPTATISQIVQQFKGAVTKNLGHSIWQKSFHDHVIRTRYGFEMIWQYIDINPQNWHKDCFYKEPPP
;
A
#
# COMPACT_ATOMS: atom_id res chain seq x y z
N MET A 1 23.56 35.15 -9.82
CA MET A 1 22.71 34.16 -10.49
C MET A 1 22.12 33.30 -9.39
N GLU A 2 20.88 33.57 -8.97
CA GLU A 2 20.15 32.70 -8.05
C GLU A 2 19.75 31.44 -8.82
N THR A 3 20.31 30.32 -8.47
CA THR A 3 19.89 28.99 -8.97
C THR A 3 18.54 28.67 -8.32
N GLU A 4 17.44 28.86 -9.05
CA GLU A 4 16.10 28.40 -8.64
C GLU A 4 16.17 26.89 -8.40
N LEU A 5 16.00 26.47 -7.13
CA LEU A 5 15.89 25.06 -6.78
C LEU A 5 14.67 24.44 -7.47
N PRO A 6 14.80 23.24 -8.06
CA PRO A 6 13.70 22.62 -8.78
C PRO A 6 12.50 22.42 -7.85
N LYS A 7 11.37 23.05 -8.20
CA LYS A 7 10.11 22.93 -7.47
C LYS A 7 9.67 21.46 -7.43
N ARG A 8 9.53 20.92 -6.23
CA ARG A 8 9.06 19.56 -6.01
C ARG A 8 7.69 19.38 -6.67
N LYS A 9 7.56 18.41 -7.58
CA LYS A 9 6.26 18.07 -8.19
C LYS A 9 5.25 17.77 -7.08
N ALA A 10 4.06 18.37 -7.16
CA ALA A 10 2.98 18.08 -6.21
C ALA A 10 2.63 16.58 -6.28
N ASN A 11 2.64 15.91 -5.12
CA ASN A 11 2.32 14.47 -5.04
C ASN A 11 0.83 14.17 -5.26
N ARG A 12 -0.01 15.19 -5.45
CA ARG A 12 -1.46 15.07 -5.61
C ARG A 12 -1.95 15.93 -6.74
N LEU A 13 -3.02 15.47 -7.42
CA LEU A 13 -3.73 16.25 -8.39
C LEU A 13 -4.48 17.40 -7.66
N PRO A 14 -4.20 18.70 -7.96
CA PRO A 14 -4.72 19.81 -7.18
C PRO A 14 -6.24 19.92 -7.15
N THR A 15 -6.92 19.39 -8.20
CA THR A 15 -8.37 19.50 -8.41
C THR A 15 -9.12 18.19 -8.27
N TYR A 16 -8.44 17.10 -7.83
CA TYR A 16 -9.07 15.79 -7.72
C TYR A 16 -9.63 15.57 -6.33
N ASP A 17 -10.91 15.19 -6.26
CA ASP A 17 -11.57 14.82 -5.01
C ASP A 17 -11.25 13.35 -4.65
N TYR A 18 -10.37 13.16 -3.69
CA TYR A 18 -9.94 11.85 -3.19
C TYR A 18 -10.97 11.14 -2.28
N ALA A 19 -12.18 11.70 -2.16
CA ALA A 19 -13.33 11.05 -1.56
C ALA A 19 -14.24 10.39 -2.60
N GLN A 20 -13.92 10.47 -3.90
CA GLN A 20 -14.72 9.85 -4.94
C GLN A 20 -14.54 8.33 -4.94
N SER A 21 -15.64 7.63 -5.32
CA SER A 21 -15.57 6.20 -5.63
C SER A 21 -14.59 5.95 -6.76
N GLY A 22 -13.82 4.91 -6.64
CA GLY A 22 -12.81 4.56 -7.64
C GLY A 22 -11.70 3.67 -7.08
N ALA A 23 -10.79 3.28 -7.96
CA ALA A 23 -9.64 2.49 -7.59
C ALA A 23 -8.39 3.37 -7.47
N TYR A 24 -7.61 3.13 -6.42
CA TYR A 24 -6.44 3.91 -6.05
C TYR A 24 -5.25 3.00 -5.78
N PHE A 25 -4.15 3.27 -6.46
CA PHE A 25 -2.88 2.64 -6.16
C PHE A 25 -2.05 3.53 -5.25
N ILE A 26 -1.68 3.02 -4.08
CA ILE A 26 -0.99 3.77 -3.03
C ILE A 26 0.36 3.12 -2.75
N THR A 27 1.40 3.95 -2.63
CA THR A 27 2.73 3.52 -2.18
C THR A 27 3.14 4.31 -0.94
N ILE A 28 3.47 3.60 0.14
CA ILE A 28 3.86 4.19 1.42
C ILE A 28 5.25 3.68 1.77
N CYS A 29 6.23 4.58 1.82
CA CYS A 29 7.62 4.22 2.10
C CYS A 29 7.95 4.35 3.59
N THR A 30 8.86 3.50 4.06
CA THR A 30 9.52 3.65 5.36
C THR A 30 10.39 4.90 5.39
N ARG A 31 10.71 5.39 6.59
CA ARG A 31 11.63 6.52 6.78
C ARG A 31 12.97 6.18 6.16
N GLU A 32 13.50 7.11 5.34
CA GLU A 32 14.79 6.95 4.65
C GLU A 32 14.88 5.69 3.78
N ARG A 33 13.72 5.06 3.47
CA ARG A 33 13.62 3.78 2.75
C ARG A 33 14.40 2.65 3.43
N GLN A 34 14.37 2.59 4.75
CA GLN A 34 14.98 1.51 5.52
C GLN A 34 14.28 0.19 5.22
N GLN A 35 15.05 -0.85 4.92
CA GLN A 35 14.56 -2.19 4.60
C GLN A 35 14.28 -2.98 5.88
N ILE A 36 13.18 -2.67 6.55
CA ILE A 36 12.84 -3.21 7.88
C ILE A 36 11.62 -4.13 7.89
N LEU A 37 10.93 -4.26 6.74
CA LEU A 37 9.65 -4.99 6.72
C LEU A 37 9.82 -6.47 6.37
N TRP A 38 10.92 -6.89 5.75
CA TRP A 38 11.26 -8.30 5.56
C TRP A 38 12.24 -8.78 6.63
N ALA A 39 12.13 -10.07 7.01
CA ALA A 39 13.01 -10.68 8.02
C ALA A 39 14.44 -10.85 7.50
N ASP A 40 14.56 -11.32 6.26
CA ASP A 40 15.78 -11.45 5.50
C ASP A 40 15.53 -10.84 4.12
N ASN A 41 16.55 -10.19 3.54
CA ASN A 41 16.41 -9.60 2.20
C ASN A 41 16.37 -10.67 1.08
N ASP A 42 16.55 -11.94 1.43
CA ASP A 42 16.53 -13.05 0.48
C ASP A 42 15.11 -13.59 0.29
N LEU A 43 14.65 -13.56 -0.96
CA LEU A 43 13.42 -14.22 -1.38
C LEU A 43 13.58 -15.74 -1.25
N LYS A 44 12.92 -16.33 -0.29
CA LYS A 44 12.67 -17.78 -0.33
C LYS A 44 11.31 -17.98 -1.00
N PRO A 45 11.19 -18.88 -2.00
CA PRO A 45 9.88 -19.23 -2.54
C PRO A 45 9.01 -19.72 -1.39
N ALA A 46 7.83 -19.14 -1.25
CA ALA A 46 6.89 -19.52 -0.20
C ALA A 46 6.55 -21.01 -0.35
N ALA A 47 6.91 -21.80 0.64
CA ALA A 47 6.27 -23.10 0.82
C ALA A 47 4.77 -22.81 1.05
N ASN A 48 3.91 -23.40 0.23
CA ASN A 48 2.45 -23.31 0.30
C ASN A 48 1.96 -23.66 1.71
N THR A 49 1.76 -22.68 2.56
CA THR A 49 1.12 -22.85 3.86
C THR A 49 0.11 -21.73 4.06
N ASP A 50 -1.13 -22.21 4.17
CA ASP A 50 -2.37 -21.56 4.58
C ASP A 50 -3.36 -21.15 3.50
N LYS A 51 -4.20 -22.15 3.19
CA LYS A 51 -5.43 -22.04 2.39
C LYS A 51 -6.60 -21.38 3.14
N ASN A 52 -6.36 -20.59 4.19
CA ASN A 52 -7.45 -20.07 5.02
C ASN A 52 -7.28 -18.60 5.38
N VAL A 53 -7.38 -17.72 4.37
CA VAL A 53 -7.71 -16.31 4.60
C VAL A 53 -8.89 -15.96 3.70
N GLY A 54 -9.95 -15.45 4.30
CA GLY A 54 -11.23 -15.20 3.64
C GLY A 54 -11.11 -14.47 2.29
N ALA A 55 -12.02 -14.80 1.39
CA ALA A 55 -11.99 -14.61 -0.06
C ALA A 55 -11.97 -13.15 -0.59
N SER A 56 -11.58 -12.14 0.19
CA SER A 56 -11.69 -10.75 -0.25
C SER A 56 -10.39 -9.97 -0.42
N ILE A 57 -9.24 -10.49 0.01
CA ILE A 57 -7.96 -9.79 -0.14
C ILE A 57 -6.93 -10.71 -0.79
N ALA A 58 -6.52 -10.40 -2.02
CA ALA A 58 -5.54 -11.21 -2.73
C ALA A 58 -4.11 -10.83 -2.32
N ARG A 59 -3.41 -11.78 -1.71
CA ARG A 59 -1.95 -11.69 -1.47
C ARG A 59 -1.16 -11.97 -2.75
N PRO A 60 0.09 -11.44 -2.88
CA PRO A 60 1.01 -11.89 -3.92
C PRO A 60 1.25 -13.40 -3.83
N GLN A 61 1.49 -14.05 -4.97
CA GLN A 61 1.77 -15.49 -5.02
C GLN A 61 3.09 -15.88 -4.32
N VAL A 62 4.02 -14.95 -4.23
CA VAL A 62 5.27 -15.10 -3.48
C VAL A 62 5.22 -14.23 -2.25
N VAL A 63 5.28 -14.86 -1.09
CA VAL A 63 5.32 -14.19 0.19
C VAL A 63 6.75 -14.21 0.71
N ALA A 64 7.38 -13.04 0.79
CA ALA A 64 8.64 -12.91 1.48
C ALA A 64 8.42 -13.07 3.00
N PRO A 65 9.39 -13.64 3.74
CA PRO A 65 9.28 -13.74 5.18
C PRO A 65 9.25 -12.35 5.80
N LEU A 66 8.10 -11.97 6.38
CA LEU A 66 7.94 -10.67 7.02
C LEU A 66 8.66 -10.63 8.37
N SER A 67 9.36 -9.53 8.61
CA SER A 67 9.88 -9.17 9.92
C SER A 67 8.75 -8.92 10.94
N LYS A 68 9.10 -8.71 12.22
CA LYS A 68 8.11 -8.32 13.23
C LYS A 68 7.38 -7.01 12.84
N PRO A 69 8.05 -5.92 12.42
CA PRO A 69 7.38 -4.75 11.85
C PRO A 69 6.53 -5.07 10.61
N GLY A 70 7.02 -5.90 9.69
CA GLY A 70 6.29 -6.29 8.49
C GLY A 70 4.97 -7.01 8.78
N LYS A 71 4.96 -7.93 9.76
CA LYS A 71 3.73 -8.62 10.22
C LYS A 71 2.71 -7.66 10.82
N ILE A 72 3.17 -6.68 11.61
CA ILE A 72 2.29 -5.64 12.17
C ILE A 72 1.70 -4.78 11.05
N VAL A 73 2.52 -4.39 10.07
CA VAL A 73 2.06 -3.66 8.88
C VAL A 73 0.99 -4.44 8.14
N GLU A 74 1.22 -5.72 7.87
CA GLU A 74 0.26 -6.58 7.19
C GLU A 74 -1.07 -6.70 7.98
N GLN A 75 -1.02 -6.92 9.28
CA GLN A 75 -2.21 -6.97 10.13
C GLN A 75 -3.01 -5.66 10.05
N CYS A 76 -2.33 -4.50 10.07
CA CYS A 76 -2.99 -3.21 9.94
C CYS A 76 -3.60 -3.00 8.54
N ILE A 77 -3.00 -3.52 7.46
CA ILE A 77 -3.58 -3.50 6.11
C ILE A 77 -4.89 -4.30 6.09
N LEU A 78 -4.89 -5.50 6.64
CA LEU A 78 -6.05 -6.39 6.69
C LEU A 78 -7.22 -5.82 7.51
N GLN A 79 -6.93 -4.89 8.44
CA GLN A 79 -7.94 -4.21 9.25
C GLN A 79 -8.55 -2.98 8.57
N ILE A 80 -8.00 -2.46 7.47
CA ILE A 80 -8.54 -1.27 6.79
C ILE A 80 -10.03 -1.41 6.47
N PRO A 81 -10.53 -2.51 5.86
CA PRO A 81 -11.94 -2.64 5.54
C PRO A 81 -12.87 -2.66 6.74
N SER A 82 -12.40 -3.10 7.91
CA SER A 82 -13.22 -3.12 9.13
C SER A 82 -13.42 -1.73 9.75
N HIS A 83 -12.56 -0.77 9.42
CA HIS A 83 -12.66 0.61 9.92
C HIS A 83 -13.47 1.53 9.00
N TYR A 84 -13.63 1.16 7.74
CA TYR A 84 -14.26 2.01 6.73
C TYR A 84 -15.25 1.23 5.89
N GLN A 85 -16.53 1.52 6.03
CA GLN A 85 -17.55 0.98 5.12
C GLN A 85 -17.29 1.47 3.70
N GLY A 86 -17.39 0.56 2.72
CA GLY A 86 -17.16 0.89 1.32
C GLY A 86 -15.69 1.04 0.91
N VAL A 87 -14.75 0.69 1.77
CA VAL A 87 -13.31 0.62 1.43
C VAL A 87 -12.87 -0.84 1.38
N LEU A 88 -12.39 -1.27 0.22
CA LEU A 88 -11.83 -2.61 0.03
C LEU A 88 -10.33 -2.52 -0.24
N VAL A 89 -9.57 -3.46 0.30
CA VAL A 89 -8.18 -3.70 -0.08
C VAL A 89 -8.19 -4.84 -1.09
N GLU A 90 -8.16 -4.48 -2.37
CA GLU A 90 -8.23 -5.46 -3.47
C GLU A 90 -6.95 -6.28 -3.57
N LYS A 91 -5.81 -5.62 -3.40
CA LYS A 91 -4.49 -6.26 -3.42
C LYS A 91 -3.48 -5.43 -2.63
N TYR A 92 -2.46 -6.09 -2.08
CA TYR A 92 -1.35 -5.41 -1.44
C TYR A 92 -0.05 -6.21 -1.59
N ALA A 93 1.08 -5.51 -1.44
CA ALA A 93 2.38 -6.12 -1.24
C ALA A 93 3.14 -5.38 -0.14
N VAL A 94 3.73 -6.14 0.79
CA VAL A 94 4.67 -5.61 1.78
C VAL A 94 6.07 -5.86 1.24
N MET A 95 6.74 -4.79 0.82
CA MET A 95 8.09 -4.79 0.30
C MET A 95 9.10 -4.46 1.40
N PRO A 96 10.41 -4.67 1.24
CA PRO A 96 11.39 -4.42 2.30
C PRO A 96 11.32 -3.03 2.93
N ASN A 97 11.06 -1.99 2.14
CA ASN A 97 11.10 -0.58 2.55
C ASN A 97 9.86 0.24 2.17
N HIS A 98 8.81 -0.42 1.70
CA HIS A 98 7.54 0.22 1.37
C HIS A 98 6.39 -0.79 1.31
N VAL A 99 5.18 -0.29 1.20
CA VAL A 99 3.99 -1.09 0.92
C VAL A 99 3.27 -0.55 -0.30
N HIS A 100 2.72 -1.45 -1.10
CA HIS A 100 1.76 -1.16 -2.15
C HIS A 100 0.37 -1.57 -1.71
N LEU A 101 -0.62 -0.71 -1.94
CA LEU A 101 -2.03 -0.99 -1.70
C LEU A 101 -2.83 -0.66 -2.94
N LEU A 102 -3.69 -1.57 -3.37
CA LEU A 102 -4.74 -1.33 -4.34
C LEU A 102 -6.05 -1.23 -3.58
N LEU A 103 -6.53 0.00 -3.40
CA LEU A 103 -7.75 0.30 -2.67
C LEU A 103 -8.89 0.56 -3.64
N LEU A 104 -10.07 0.03 -3.34
CA LEU A 104 -11.31 0.36 -4.02
C LEU A 104 -12.24 1.07 -3.05
N LEU A 105 -12.61 2.30 -3.38
CA LEU A 105 -13.63 3.08 -2.67
C LEU A 105 -14.95 2.92 -3.41
N GLN A 106 -15.96 2.39 -2.72
CA GLN A 106 -17.28 2.15 -3.28
C GLN A 106 -18.32 3.08 -2.66
N SER A 107 -19.22 3.60 -3.50
CA SER A 107 -20.41 4.35 -3.05
C SER A 107 -21.64 3.46 -2.90
N TRP A 108 -21.51 2.15 -3.13
CA TRP A 108 -22.61 1.20 -3.06
C TRP A 108 -22.31 0.09 -2.07
N GLN A 109 -23.26 -0.20 -1.18
CA GLN A 109 -23.25 -1.39 -0.34
C GLN A 109 -24.65 -2.00 -0.36
N ASP A 110 -24.75 -3.30 -0.60
CA ASP A 110 -25.99 -4.07 -0.59
C ASP A 110 -27.11 -3.51 -1.49
N GLY A 111 -26.75 -2.99 -2.67
CA GLY A 111 -27.72 -2.44 -3.62
C GLY A 111 -28.27 -1.06 -3.25
N ARG A 112 -27.78 -0.42 -2.18
CA ARG A 112 -28.15 0.94 -1.77
C ARG A 112 -27.03 1.92 -2.06
N ALA A 113 -27.39 3.10 -2.60
CA ALA A 113 -26.44 4.19 -2.78
C ALA A 113 -25.99 4.72 -1.41
N MET A 114 -24.68 4.71 -1.17
CA MET A 114 -24.09 5.43 -0.04
C MET A 114 -23.79 6.86 -0.45
N LEU A 115 -24.04 7.81 0.47
CA LEU A 115 -23.87 9.27 0.24
C LEU A 115 -22.40 9.68 0.06
N ALA A 116 -21.48 8.96 -0.17
CA ALA A 116 -20.04 9.09 -0.42
C ALA A 116 -19.23 8.08 0.43
N PRO A 117 -18.02 7.72 0.03
CA PRO A 117 -17.10 7.01 0.92
C PRO A 117 -16.91 7.82 2.20
N THR A 118 -17.02 7.17 3.35
CA THR A 118 -16.93 7.84 4.66
C THR A 118 -15.53 8.39 4.97
N ALA A 119 -14.54 8.12 4.11
CA ALA A 119 -13.18 8.58 4.30
C ALA A 119 -12.45 8.85 2.98
N THR A 120 -11.61 9.86 2.97
CA THR A 120 -10.67 10.13 1.88
C THR A 120 -9.47 9.17 1.94
N ILE A 121 -8.80 8.96 0.81
CA ILE A 121 -7.53 8.21 0.75
C ILE A 121 -6.52 8.74 1.78
N SER A 122 -6.48 10.05 2.00
CA SER A 122 -5.57 10.66 2.98
C SER A 122 -5.86 10.24 4.41
N GLN A 123 -7.14 10.20 4.79
CA GLN A 123 -7.56 9.75 6.12
C GLN A 123 -7.27 8.28 6.33
N ILE A 124 -7.54 7.43 5.32
CA ILE A 124 -7.25 5.99 5.36
C ILE A 124 -5.75 5.77 5.59
N VAL A 125 -4.89 6.42 4.79
CA VAL A 125 -3.43 6.28 4.92
C VAL A 125 -2.93 6.83 6.25
N GLN A 126 -3.47 7.95 6.72
CA GLN A 126 -3.09 8.54 8.02
C GLN A 126 -3.44 7.59 9.17
N GLN A 127 -4.65 7.04 9.17
CA GLN A 127 -5.08 6.09 10.21
C GLN A 127 -4.27 4.80 10.16
N PHE A 128 -4.04 4.25 8.98
CA PHE A 128 -3.17 3.09 8.79
C PHE A 128 -1.76 3.32 9.36
N LYS A 129 -1.11 4.43 9.00
CA LYS A 129 0.21 4.81 9.54
C LYS A 129 0.18 4.97 11.06
N GLY A 130 -0.88 5.58 11.59
CA GLY A 130 -1.10 5.75 13.03
C GLY A 130 -1.26 4.43 13.77
N ALA A 131 -2.04 3.50 13.22
CA ALA A 131 -2.24 2.16 13.77
C ALA A 131 -0.90 1.38 13.85
N VAL A 132 -0.13 1.37 12.76
CA VAL A 132 1.20 0.75 12.75
C VAL A 132 2.12 1.40 13.79
N THR A 133 2.16 2.74 13.84
CA THR A 133 2.97 3.49 14.82
C THR A 133 2.59 3.14 16.26
N LYS A 134 1.29 3.03 16.56
CA LYS A 134 0.79 2.64 17.88
C LYS A 134 1.23 1.22 18.26
N ASN A 135 1.15 0.27 17.35
CA ASN A 135 1.51 -1.11 17.60
C ASN A 135 3.04 -1.32 17.72
N LEU A 136 3.85 -0.48 17.05
CA LEU A 136 5.30 -0.53 17.14
C LEU A 136 5.88 0.33 18.26
N GLY A 137 5.12 1.30 18.79
CA GLY A 137 5.58 2.28 19.76
C GLY A 137 6.37 3.45 19.16
N HIS A 138 6.66 3.42 17.85
CA HIS A 138 7.37 4.49 17.13
C HIS A 138 6.97 4.53 15.66
N SER A 139 7.15 5.69 15.00
CA SER A 139 6.84 5.85 13.59
C SER A 139 7.97 5.36 12.70
N ILE A 140 7.62 4.49 11.76
CA ILE A 140 8.53 3.95 10.74
C ILE A 140 8.35 4.58 9.36
N TRP A 141 7.39 5.51 9.19
CA TRP A 141 6.93 6.00 7.90
C TRP A 141 7.55 7.34 7.50
N GLN A 142 7.72 7.55 6.20
CA GLN A 142 7.89 8.89 5.64
C GLN A 142 6.60 9.71 5.84
N LYS A 143 6.72 11.06 5.86
CA LYS A 143 5.58 11.97 6.08
C LYS A 143 4.48 11.82 5.04
N SER A 144 4.86 11.62 3.78
CA SER A 144 3.96 11.58 2.64
C SER A 144 3.72 10.14 2.14
N PHE A 145 2.94 10.00 1.08
CA PHE A 145 2.74 8.78 0.31
C PHE A 145 2.56 9.15 -1.17
N HIS A 146 2.68 8.18 -2.06
CA HIS A 146 2.38 8.34 -3.48
C HIS A 146 1.04 7.70 -3.78
N ASP A 147 0.23 8.37 -4.59
CA ASP A 147 -1.05 7.87 -5.06
C ASP A 147 -1.16 7.98 -6.57
N HIS A 148 -1.90 7.04 -7.14
CA HIS A 148 -2.29 7.04 -8.54
C HIS A 148 -3.76 6.64 -8.66
N VAL A 149 -4.56 7.50 -9.30
CA VAL A 149 -5.98 7.25 -9.54
C VAL A 149 -6.13 6.36 -10.77
N ILE A 150 -6.71 5.18 -10.61
CA ILE A 150 -6.92 4.22 -11.68
C ILE A 150 -8.26 4.52 -12.35
N ARG A 151 -8.23 4.84 -13.66
CA ARG A 151 -9.40 5.27 -14.40
C ARG A 151 -9.93 4.24 -15.40
N THR A 152 -9.16 3.19 -15.66
CA THR A 152 -9.52 2.17 -16.66
C THR A 152 -9.36 0.77 -16.09
N ARG A 153 -10.16 -0.17 -16.62
CA ARG A 153 -10.01 -1.59 -16.28
C ARG A 153 -8.61 -2.12 -16.62
N TYR A 154 -8.08 -1.74 -17.76
CA TYR A 154 -6.72 -2.11 -18.16
C TYR A 154 -5.67 -1.63 -17.15
N GLY A 155 -5.77 -0.36 -16.70
CA GLY A 155 -4.89 0.18 -15.66
C GLY A 155 -4.99 -0.58 -14.34
N PHE A 156 -6.22 -1.02 -13.97
CA PHE A 156 -6.43 -1.84 -12.79
C PHE A 156 -5.73 -3.21 -12.90
N GLU A 157 -5.91 -3.90 -14.02
CA GLU A 157 -5.30 -5.20 -14.29
C GLU A 157 -3.76 -5.12 -14.30
N MET A 158 -3.20 -4.08 -14.91
CA MET A 158 -1.76 -3.83 -14.93
C MET A 158 -1.19 -3.59 -13.53
N ILE A 159 -1.86 -2.80 -12.70
CA ILE A 159 -1.43 -2.54 -11.32
C ILE A 159 -1.58 -3.79 -10.45
N TRP A 160 -2.66 -4.55 -10.65
CA TRP A 160 -2.86 -5.82 -9.98
C TRP A 160 -1.69 -6.77 -10.23
N GLN A 161 -1.31 -6.97 -11.50
CA GLN A 161 -0.18 -7.80 -11.89
C GLN A 161 1.15 -7.25 -11.34
N TYR A 162 1.33 -5.92 -11.41
CA TYR A 162 2.52 -5.27 -10.85
C TYR A 162 2.70 -5.59 -9.37
N ILE A 163 1.64 -5.44 -8.56
CA ILE A 163 1.69 -5.75 -7.11
C ILE A 163 1.98 -7.24 -6.89
N ASP A 164 1.43 -8.12 -7.74
CA ASP A 164 1.59 -9.57 -7.63
C ASP A 164 3.03 -10.03 -7.83
N ILE A 165 3.68 -9.49 -8.86
CA ILE A 165 5.04 -9.90 -9.24
C ILE A 165 6.14 -9.06 -8.56
N ASN A 166 5.78 -7.93 -7.93
CA ASN A 166 6.76 -7.01 -7.37
C ASN A 166 7.67 -7.66 -6.33
N PRO A 167 7.18 -8.48 -5.37
CA PRO A 167 8.08 -9.14 -4.43
C PRO A 167 9.17 -9.99 -5.08
N GLN A 168 8.86 -10.66 -6.20
CA GLN A 168 9.83 -11.47 -6.96
C GLN A 168 10.85 -10.60 -7.70
N ASN A 169 10.43 -9.40 -8.09
CA ASN A 169 11.23 -8.44 -8.85
C ASN A 169 11.82 -7.33 -7.97
N TRP A 170 11.94 -7.55 -6.66
CA TRP A 170 12.42 -6.55 -5.71
C TRP A 170 13.72 -5.86 -6.18
N HIS A 171 14.68 -6.62 -6.69
CA HIS A 171 15.96 -6.10 -7.21
C HIS A 171 15.83 -5.17 -8.42
N LYS A 172 14.65 -5.13 -9.08
CA LYS A 172 14.33 -4.21 -10.20
C LYS A 172 13.44 -3.06 -9.78
N ASP A 173 12.99 -3.04 -8.51
CA ASP A 173 12.14 -1.99 -8.01
C ASP A 173 12.87 -0.65 -7.92
N CYS A 174 12.19 0.45 -8.24
CA CYS A 174 12.76 1.80 -8.17
C CYS A 174 13.15 2.26 -6.75
N PHE A 175 12.68 1.54 -5.72
CA PHE A 175 13.04 1.76 -4.32
C PHE A 175 14.12 0.80 -3.82
N TYR A 176 14.61 -0.10 -4.67
CA TYR A 176 15.69 -1.00 -4.31
C TYR A 176 16.96 -0.21 -3.97
N LYS A 177 17.61 -0.61 -2.90
CA LYS A 177 18.96 -0.17 -2.55
C LYS A 177 19.77 -1.42 -2.26
N GLU A 178 20.94 -1.54 -2.86
CA GLU A 178 21.86 -2.58 -2.46
C GLU A 178 22.16 -2.49 -0.97
N PRO A 179 22.15 -3.63 -0.25
CA PRO A 179 22.63 -3.63 1.13
C PRO A 179 24.09 -3.14 1.13
N PRO A 180 24.53 -2.42 2.17
CA PRO A 180 25.93 -2.05 2.31
C PRO A 180 26.79 -3.32 2.36
N PRO A 181 28.02 -3.27 1.81
CA PRO A 181 28.94 -4.40 1.80
C PRO A 181 29.31 -4.87 3.20
#